data_c1a8918d0ce5d9c55572f50022647c6e
#
_entry.id   c1a8918d0ce5d9c55572f50022647c6e
#
_cell.length_a   1.000
_cell.length_b   1.000
_cell.length_c   1.000
_cell.angle_alpha   90.00
_cell.angle_beta   90.00
_cell.angle_gamma   90.00
#
_symmetry.space_group_name_H-M   'P 1'
#
loop_
_entity.id
_entity.type
_entity.pdbx_description
1 polymer ?
#
loop_
_entity_poly.entity_id
_entity_poly.type
_entity_poly.pdbx_seq_one_letter_code
_entity_poly.pdbx_strand_id
1 'polypeptide(L)'
;KLIKFKRKGGSFLPLVLFFLIFVLLLAIGLPIGVSISMSSVLPWILNSRFPANAPLVIRAMISGVDSFPLLAVPMFVISGVIMARGKISEKLFNMFAFFVGKKTAGLPVAAILTCLFYGAISGSGPATTAAVGSMTIPILVSLNYDKTFVTSMLAVAGGLGVIIPPSIPFIFYGMASGESVGRLFIAGILPGIL
;
A
#
# COMPACT_ATOMS: atom_id res chain seq x y z
N LYS A 1 20.25 1.94 -35.06
CA LYS A 1 21.40 1.43 -34.27
C LYS A 1 20.82 0.60 -33.13
N LEU A 2 20.75 -0.72 -33.31
CA LEU A 2 20.32 -1.69 -32.30
C LEU A 2 21.36 -1.72 -31.19
N ILE A 3 20.96 -1.28 -29.98
CA ILE A 3 21.78 -1.43 -28.78
C ILE A 3 21.80 -2.92 -28.44
N LYS A 4 22.90 -3.59 -28.77
CA LYS A 4 23.21 -4.95 -28.31
C LYS A 4 23.32 -4.94 -26.78
N PHE A 5 22.28 -5.36 -26.10
CA PHE A 5 22.31 -5.67 -24.68
C PHE A 5 23.19 -6.91 -24.49
N LYS A 6 24.46 -6.69 -24.22
CA LYS A 6 25.42 -7.76 -23.91
C LYS A 6 25.04 -8.35 -22.54
N ARG A 7 24.26 -9.44 -22.54
CA ARG A 7 24.00 -10.26 -21.36
C ARG A 7 25.34 -10.75 -20.81
N LYS A 8 25.92 -10.02 -19.86
CA LYS A 8 26.94 -10.57 -18.97
C LYS A 8 26.23 -11.48 -17.97
N GLY A 9 26.51 -12.78 -18.01
CA GLY A 9 25.99 -13.82 -17.13
C GLY A 9 26.43 -13.71 -15.67
N GLY A 10 26.30 -12.52 -15.06
CA GLY A 10 26.71 -12.23 -13.69
C GLY A 10 25.61 -11.73 -12.74
N SER A 11 24.41 -11.46 -13.27
CA SER A 11 23.37 -10.74 -12.48
C SER A 11 22.42 -11.64 -11.70
N PHE A 12 22.37 -12.94 -11.99
CA PHE A 12 21.37 -13.83 -11.38
C PHE A 12 21.77 -14.28 -9.97
N LEU A 13 23.04 -14.58 -9.76
CA LEU A 13 23.55 -15.07 -8.47
C LEU A 13 23.39 -14.03 -7.33
N PRO A 14 23.74 -12.75 -7.53
CA PRO A 14 23.51 -11.71 -6.52
C PRO A 14 22.04 -11.54 -6.14
N LEU A 15 21.15 -11.58 -7.13
CA LEU A 15 19.71 -11.43 -6.92
C LEU A 15 19.14 -12.61 -6.12
N VAL A 16 19.49 -13.82 -6.49
CA VAL A 16 19.06 -15.04 -5.78
C VAL A 16 19.57 -15.03 -4.35
N LEU A 17 20.83 -14.67 -4.13
CA LEU A 17 21.43 -14.61 -2.81
C LEU A 17 20.76 -13.54 -1.94
N PHE A 18 20.44 -12.36 -2.51
CA PHE A 18 19.69 -11.31 -1.83
C PHE A 18 18.33 -11.83 -1.34
N PHE A 19 17.53 -12.41 -2.23
CA PHE A 19 16.20 -12.91 -1.87
C PHE A 19 16.27 -14.09 -0.87
N LEU A 20 17.23 -14.97 -1.01
CA LEU A 20 17.41 -16.09 -0.09
C LEU A 20 17.73 -15.61 1.32
N ILE A 21 18.69 -14.68 1.47
CA ILE A 21 19.02 -14.07 2.76
C ILE A 21 17.84 -13.30 3.31
N PHE A 22 17.15 -12.52 2.46
CA PHE A 22 15.98 -11.75 2.87
C PHE A 22 14.86 -12.61 3.47
N VAL A 23 14.49 -13.70 2.78
CA VAL A 23 13.46 -14.64 3.25
C VAL A 23 13.91 -15.33 4.55
N LEU A 24 15.20 -15.71 4.64
CA LEU A 24 15.75 -16.35 5.83
C LEU A 24 15.71 -15.40 7.05
N LEU A 25 16.06 -14.13 6.86
CA LEU A 25 16.01 -13.12 7.93
C LEU A 25 14.56 -12.84 8.38
N LEU A 26 13.61 -12.82 7.43
CA LEU A 26 12.18 -12.71 7.76
C LEU A 26 11.68 -13.94 8.53
N ALA A 27 12.13 -15.15 8.17
CA ALA A 27 11.74 -16.38 8.86
C ALA A 27 12.26 -16.42 10.33
N ILE A 28 13.37 -15.75 10.61
CA ILE A 28 13.90 -15.56 11.98
C ILE A 28 13.09 -14.50 12.76
N GLY A 29 12.19 -13.77 12.10
CA GLY A 29 11.32 -12.76 12.75
C GLY A 29 11.92 -11.35 12.79
N LEU A 30 12.95 -11.05 11.98
CA LEU A 30 13.50 -9.70 11.92
C LEU A 30 12.54 -8.73 11.21
N PRO A 31 12.47 -7.44 11.63
CA PRO A 31 11.69 -6.43 10.95
C PRO A 31 12.08 -6.29 9.47
N ILE A 32 11.10 -6.04 8.60
CA ILE A 32 11.28 -5.99 7.14
C ILE A 32 12.39 -5.01 6.72
N GLY A 33 12.44 -3.81 7.32
CA GLY A 33 13.47 -2.81 7.01
C GLY A 33 14.89 -3.27 7.35
N VAL A 34 15.06 -3.96 8.49
CA VAL A 34 16.34 -4.55 8.89
C VAL A 34 16.71 -5.70 7.95
N SER A 35 15.74 -6.55 7.61
CA SER A 35 15.97 -7.69 6.69
C SER A 35 16.39 -7.22 5.30
N ILE A 36 15.78 -6.17 4.75
CA ILE A 36 16.18 -5.59 3.45
C ILE A 36 17.60 -5.01 3.54
N SER A 37 17.90 -4.24 4.57
CA SER A 37 19.22 -3.61 4.74
C SER A 37 20.33 -4.65 4.89
N MET A 38 20.10 -5.65 5.74
CA MET A 38 21.08 -6.73 5.96
C MET A 38 21.25 -7.61 4.73
N SER A 39 20.19 -7.98 4.03
CA SER A 39 20.28 -8.76 2.80
C SER A 39 21.00 -8.03 1.67
N SER A 40 21.01 -6.70 1.69
CA SER A 40 21.77 -5.88 0.74
C SER A 40 23.27 -5.83 1.07
N VAL A 41 23.64 -5.81 2.35
CA VAL A 41 25.05 -5.64 2.80
C VAL A 41 25.76 -6.96 3.03
N LEU A 42 25.09 -7.99 3.57
CA LEU A 42 25.71 -9.29 3.88
C LEU A 42 26.43 -9.93 2.70
N PRO A 43 25.89 -9.96 1.47
CA PRO A 43 26.61 -10.53 0.32
C PRO A 43 27.94 -9.82 0.02
N TRP A 44 28.03 -8.50 0.29
CA TRP A 44 29.28 -7.76 0.12
C TRP A 44 30.32 -8.11 1.20
N ILE A 45 29.90 -8.33 2.44
CA ILE A 45 30.81 -8.77 3.53
C ILE A 45 31.41 -10.14 3.20
N LEU A 46 30.61 -11.03 2.61
CA LEU A 46 31.04 -12.37 2.22
C LEU A 46 31.93 -12.36 0.97
N ASN A 47 31.68 -11.43 0.06
CA ASN A 47 32.44 -11.29 -1.18
C ASN A 47 32.45 -9.82 -1.64
N SER A 48 33.58 -9.16 -1.47
CA SER A 48 33.79 -7.73 -1.83
C SER A 48 33.59 -7.40 -3.31
N ARG A 49 33.39 -8.38 -4.18
CA ARG A 49 33.04 -8.17 -5.60
C ARG A 49 31.56 -7.87 -5.82
N PHE A 50 30.73 -7.98 -4.79
CA PHE A 50 29.31 -7.58 -4.88
C PHE A 50 29.18 -6.07 -5.05
N PRO A 51 28.26 -5.62 -5.92
CA PRO A 51 28.11 -4.20 -6.26
C PRO A 51 27.56 -3.33 -5.13
N ALA A 52 26.84 -3.92 -4.17
CA ALA A 52 26.23 -3.19 -3.05
C ALA A 52 27.13 -3.24 -1.82
N ASN A 53 27.86 -2.15 -1.57
CA ASN A 53 28.66 -1.98 -0.35
C ASN A 53 27.86 -1.18 0.72
N ALA A 54 28.27 -1.26 1.99
CA ALA A 54 27.61 -0.57 3.09
C ALA A 54 27.45 0.95 2.87
N PRO A 55 28.47 1.70 2.41
CA PRO A 55 28.34 3.12 2.11
C PRO A 55 27.30 3.43 1.04
N LEU A 56 27.18 2.60 0.01
CA LEU A 56 26.19 2.74 -1.07
C LEU A 56 24.77 2.52 -0.54
N VAL A 57 24.58 1.49 0.28
CA VAL A 57 23.27 1.19 0.90
C VAL A 57 22.86 2.32 1.82
N ILE A 58 23.77 2.83 2.69
CA ILE A 58 23.48 3.94 3.59
C ILE A 58 23.12 5.21 2.81
N ARG A 59 23.89 5.55 1.76
CA ARG A 59 23.57 6.70 0.90
C ARG A 59 22.21 6.55 0.22
N ALA A 60 21.89 5.36 -0.29
CA ALA A 60 20.59 5.09 -0.92
C ALA A 60 19.44 5.21 0.10
N MET A 61 19.63 4.77 1.34
CA MET A 61 18.65 4.92 2.41
C MET A 61 18.41 6.39 2.76
N ILE A 62 19.48 7.18 2.94
CA ILE A 62 19.39 8.62 3.25
C ILE A 62 18.70 9.35 2.08
N SER A 63 19.15 9.12 0.84
CA SER A 63 18.56 9.73 -0.35
C SER A 63 17.10 9.32 -0.58
N GLY A 64 16.72 8.10 -0.19
CA GLY A 64 15.35 7.62 -0.28
C GLY A 64 14.40 8.34 0.70
N VAL A 65 14.92 8.72 1.88
CA VAL A 65 14.14 9.47 2.88
C VAL A 65 14.11 10.98 2.56
N ASP A 66 15.17 11.50 1.98
CA ASP A 66 15.30 12.92 1.58
C ASP A 66 14.65 13.16 0.21
N SER A 67 13.33 12.95 0.14
CA SER A 67 12.57 13.18 -1.08
C SER A 67 11.27 13.93 -0.79
N PHE A 68 11.00 14.96 -1.60
CA PHE A 68 9.79 15.79 -1.45
C PHE A 68 8.48 14.98 -1.53
N PRO A 69 8.30 14.02 -2.45
CA PRO A 69 7.09 13.21 -2.47
C PRO A 69 6.84 12.41 -1.19
N LEU A 70 7.89 12.06 -0.46
CA LEU A 70 7.75 11.31 0.80
C LEU A 70 7.06 12.12 1.90
N LEU A 71 7.15 13.45 1.87
CA LEU A 71 6.47 14.33 2.83
C LEU A 71 4.94 14.19 2.76
N ALA A 72 4.41 13.79 1.61
CA ALA A 72 2.97 13.55 1.46
C ALA A 72 2.48 12.37 2.33
N VAL A 73 3.31 11.34 2.56
CA VAL A 73 2.93 10.14 3.32
C VAL A 73 2.50 10.46 4.75
N PRO A 74 3.31 11.16 5.59
CA PRO A 74 2.89 11.52 6.94
C PRO A 74 1.65 12.43 6.95
N MET A 75 1.49 13.31 5.96
CA MET A 75 0.30 14.16 5.85
C MET A 75 -0.97 13.32 5.59
N PHE A 76 -0.91 12.33 4.71
CA PHE A 76 -2.03 11.40 4.51
C PHE A 76 -2.30 10.54 5.74
N VAL A 77 -1.28 10.07 6.44
CA VAL A 77 -1.47 9.32 7.69
C VAL A 77 -2.17 10.17 8.75
N ILE A 78 -1.73 11.41 8.94
CA ILE A 78 -2.35 12.36 9.89
C ILE A 78 -3.81 12.62 9.49
N SER A 79 -4.08 12.92 8.21
CA SER A 79 -5.44 13.14 7.73
C SER A 79 -6.35 11.92 7.97
N GLY A 80 -5.85 10.72 7.69
CA GLY A 80 -6.55 9.46 7.94
C GLY A 80 -6.88 9.24 9.42
N VAL A 81 -5.93 9.54 10.32
CA VAL A 81 -6.16 9.46 11.78
C VAL A 81 -7.20 10.46 12.26
N ILE A 82 -7.13 11.71 11.78
CA ILE A 82 -8.11 12.75 12.12
C ILE A 82 -9.51 12.32 11.65
N MET A 83 -9.62 11.81 10.43
CA MET A 83 -10.88 11.32 9.87
C MET A 83 -11.46 10.14 10.67
N ALA A 84 -10.62 9.19 11.07
CA ALA A 84 -11.02 8.04 11.87
C ALA A 84 -11.61 8.49 13.23
N ARG A 85 -10.90 9.40 13.92
CA ARG A 85 -11.38 9.96 15.21
C ARG A 85 -12.58 10.88 15.05
N GLY A 86 -12.69 11.56 13.92
CA GLY A 86 -13.82 12.47 13.60
C GLY A 86 -15.11 11.76 13.19
N LYS A 87 -15.18 10.42 13.23
CA LYS A 87 -16.34 9.62 12.80
C LYS A 87 -16.76 9.89 11.35
N ILE A 88 -15.82 10.29 10.50
CA ILE A 88 -16.11 10.61 9.09
C ILE A 88 -16.54 9.34 8.33
N SER A 89 -15.95 8.19 8.64
CA SER A 89 -16.37 6.91 8.06
C SER A 89 -17.86 6.60 8.33
N GLU A 90 -18.34 6.88 9.56
CA GLU A 90 -19.73 6.69 9.94
C GLU A 90 -20.65 7.62 9.16
N LYS A 91 -20.28 8.89 9.05
CA LYS A 91 -21.07 9.88 8.29
C LYS A 91 -21.13 9.56 6.80
N LEU A 92 -20.02 9.13 6.22
CA LEU A 92 -19.96 8.68 4.82
C LEU A 92 -20.85 7.44 4.60
N PHE A 93 -20.76 6.45 5.49
CA PHE A 93 -21.59 5.27 5.40
C PHE A 93 -23.09 5.65 5.48
N ASN A 94 -23.49 6.46 6.43
CA ASN A 94 -24.87 6.90 6.57
C ASN A 94 -25.36 7.69 5.35
N MET A 95 -24.49 8.51 4.77
CA MET A 95 -24.80 9.24 3.53
C MET A 95 -25.04 8.26 2.36
N PHE A 96 -24.15 7.31 2.13
CA PHE A 96 -24.36 6.33 1.06
C PHE A 96 -25.53 5.39 1.35
N ALA A 97 -25.71 4.97 2.61
CA ALA A 97 -26.87 4.15 3.01
C ALA A 97 -28.21 4.88 2.78
N PHE A 98 -28.24 6.19 2.89
CA PHE A 98 -29.43 6.99 2.56
C PHE A 98 -29.79 6.86 1.07
N PHE A 99 -28.81 6.90 0.17
CA PHE A 99 -29.07 6.84 -1.28
C PHE A 99 -29.32 5.42 -1.80
N VAL A 100 -28.59 4.43 -1.31
CA VAL A 100 -28.61 3.06 -1.86
C VAL A 100 -29.20 2.03 -0.88
N GLY A 101 -29.33 2.33 0.39
CA GLY A 101 -29.66 1.37 1.44
C GLY A 101 -31.04 0.68 1.27
N LYS A 102 -31.97 1.32 0.58
CA LYS A 102 -33.31 0.75 0.30
C LYS A 102 -33.31 -0.30 -0.83
N LYS A 103 -32.21 -0.43 -1.59
CA LYS A 103 -32.08 -1.40 -2.68
C LYS A 103 -31.58 -2.73 -2.16
N THR A 104 -31.82 -3.80 -2.92
CA THR A 104 -31.22 -5.12 -2.64
C THR A 104 -29.72 -5.00 -2.52
N ALA A 105 -29.13 -5.54 -1.44
CA ALA A 105 -27.71 -5.39 -1.10
C ALA A 105 -27.23 -3.93 -0.93
N GLY A 106 -28.14 -2.97 -0.70
CA GLY A 106 -27.79 -1.55 -0.66
C GLY A 106 -26.80 -1.18 0.46
N LEU A 107 -26.90 -1.82 1.63
CA LEU A 107 -25.97 -1.56 2.74
C LEU A 107 -24.54 -2.10 2.47
N PRO A 108 -24.33 -3.31 1.94
CA PRO A 108 -23.03 -3.75 1.43
C PRO A 108 -22.44 -2.78 0.39
N VAL A 109 -23.25 -2.32 -0.56
CA VAL A 109 -22.81 -1.33 -1.57
C VAL A 109 -22.42 -0.01 -0.91
N ALA A 110 -23.20 0.47 0.07
CA ALA A 110 -22.84 1.67 0.84
C ALA A 110 -21.50 1.52 1.57
N ALA A 111 -21.22 0.33 2.10
CA ALA A 111 -19.94 0.04 2.74
C ALA A 111 -18.77 0.07 1.75
N ILE A 112 -18.93 -0.51 0.56
CA ILE A 112 -17.92 -0.47 -0.52
C ILE A 112 -17.65 0.97 -0.95
N LEU A 113 -18.70 1.75 -1.21
CA LEU A 113 -18.56 3.17 -1.55
C LEU A 113 -17.87 3.96 -0.44
N THR A 114 -18.17 3.65 0.83
CA THR A 114 -17.48 4.26 1.97
C THR A 114 -16.00 3.92 1.97
N CYS A 115 -15.62 2.67 1.72
CA CYS A 115 -14.22 2.27 1.58
C CYS A 115 -13.52 3.01 0.45
N LEU A 116 -14.18 3.16 -0.69
CA LEU A 116 -13.65 3.85 -1.85
C LEU A 116 -13.31 5.31 -1.53
N PHE A 117 -14.28 6.05 -1.01
CA PHE A 117 -14.10 7.47 -0.68
C PHE A 117 -13.17 7.70 0.51
N TYR A 118 -13.31 6.91 1.57
CA TYR A 118 -12.42 7.01 2.72
C TYR A 118 -10.98 6.63 2.36
N GLY A 119 -10.82 5.58 1.56
CA GLY A 119 -9.52 5.11 1.08
C GLY A 119 -8.84 6.13 0.17
N ALA A 120 -9.59 6.77 -0.73
CA ALA A 120 -9.09 7.85 -1.58
C ALA A 120 -8.56 9.04 -0.77
N ILE A 121 -9.09 9.31 0.43
CA ILE A 121 -8.59 10.41 1.27
C ILE A 121 -7.42 9.94 2.15
N SER A 122 -7.50 8.72 2.72
CA SER A 122 -6.46 8.19 3.62
C SER A 122 -5.21 7.68 2.88
N GLY A 123 -5.36 7.29 1.62
CA GLY A 123 -4.31 6.69 0.80
C GLY A 123 -3.82 5.32 1.30
N SER A 124 -4.52 4.70 2.28
CA SER A 124 -4.08 3.49 2.96
C SER A 124 -5.19 2.44 3.04
N GLY A 125 -5.00 1.30 2.39
CA GLY A 125 -5.94 0.17 2.41
C GLY A 125 -6.18 -0.40 3.81
N PRO A 126 -5.14 -0.77 4.57
CA PRO A 126 -5.31 -1.27 5.93
C PRO A 126 -6.04 -0.29 6.87
N ALA A 127 -5.72 1.01 6.79
CA ALA A 127 -6.39 2.02 7.59
C ALA A 127 -7.87 2.15 7.20
N THR A 128 -8.20 2.09 5.91
CA THR A 128 -9.56 2.09 5.39
C THR A 128 -10.34 0.89 5.88
N THR A 129 -9.79 -0.31 5.73
CA THR A 129 -10.42 -1.55 6.20
C THR A 129 -10.68 -1.51 7.71
N ALA A 130 -9.73 -1.03 8.50
CA ALA A 130 -9.89 -0.92 9.94
C ALA A 130 -10.97 0.12 10.31
N ALA A 131 -10.93 1.33 9.73
CA ALA A 131 -11.85 2.41 10.08
C ALA A 131 -13.29 2.11 9.63
N VAL A 132 -13.49 1.65 8.40
CA VAL A 132 -14.83 1.34 7.87
C VAL A 132 -15.31 0.00 8.41
N GLY A 133 -14.44 -1.01 8.47
CA GLY A 133 -14.78 -2.36 8.92
C GLY A 133 -15.21 -2.41 10.38
N SER A 134 -14.52 -1.70 11.28
CA SER A 134 -14.87 -1.67 12.70
C SER A 134 -16.31 -1.20 12.97
N MET A 135 -16.82 -0.35 12.11
CA MET A 135 -18.17 0.20 12.21
C MET A 135 -19.19 -0.64 11.42
N THR A 136 -18.88 -0.98 10.16
CA THR A 136 -19.88 -1.60 9.26
C THR A 136 -20.07 -3.09 9.50
N ILE A 137 -19.04 -3.83 9.96
CA ILE A 137 -19.16 -5.27 10.25
C ILE A 137 -20.25 -5.53 11.30
N PRO A 138 -20.23 -4.91 12.51
CA PRO A 138 -21.27 -5.13 13.51
C PRO A 138 -22.67 -4.78 12.98
N ILE A 139 -22.82 -3.68 12.22
CA ILE A 139 -24.11 -3.26 11.66
C ILE A 139 -24.65 -4.30 10.67
N LEU A 140 -23.83 -4.73 9.70
CA LEU A 140 -24.29 -5.69 8.70
C LEU A 140 -24.59 -7.06 9.31
N VAL A 141 -23.78 -7.52 10.26
CA VAL A 141 -24.02 -8.78 10.98
C VAL A 141 -25.29 -8.73 11.81
N SER A 142 -25.60 -7.61 12.47
CA SER A 142 -26.87 -7.44 13.20
C SER A 142 -28.11 -7.45 12.30
N LEU A 143 -27.92 -7.20 11.01
CA LEU A 143 -28.96 -7.28 9.97
C LEU A 143 -28.98 -8.65 9.26
N ASN A 144 -28.41 -9.68 9.89
CA ASN A 144 -28.33 -11.07 9.41
C ASN A 144 -27.53 -11.29 8.13
N TYR A 145 -26.58 -10.39 7.80
CA TYR A 145 -25.58 -10.70 6.78
C TYR A 145 -24.55 -11.68 7.34
N ASP A 146 -24.10 -12.61 6.49
CA ASP A 146 -23.04 -13.56 6.89
C ASP A 146 -21.74 -12.83 7.24
N LYS A 147 -21.18 -13.15 8.41
CA LYS A 147 -19.97 -12.49 8.93
C LYS A 147 -18.78 -12.69 8.01
N THR A 148 -18.62 -13.90 7.45
CA THR A 148 -17.49 -14.23 6.57
C THR A 148 -17.59 -13.44 5.27
N PHE A 149 -18.80 -13.37 4.69
CA PHE A 149 -19.04 -12.53 3.51
C PHE A 149 -18.69 -11.06 3.77
N VAL A 150 -19.22 -10.48 4.86
CA VAL A 150 -19.01 -9.07 5.19
C VAL A 150 -17.53 -8.74 5.42
N THR A 151 -16.81 -9.59 6.18
CA THR A 151 -15.39 -9.37 6.44
C THR A 151 -14.54 -9.51 5.19
N SER A 152 -14.80 -10.50 4.34
CA SER A 152 -14.10 -10.70 3.07
C SER A 152 -14.35 -9.55 2.10
N MET A 153 -15.60 -9.11 1.98
CA MET A 153 -15.99 -7.96 1.15
C MET A 153 -15.24 -6.69 1.57
N LEU A 154 -15.21 -6.39 2.87
CA LEU A 154 -14.53 -5.19 3.37
C LEU A 154 -13.00 -5.27 3.26
N ALA A 155 -12.42 -6.46 3.41
CA ALA A 155 -10.99 -6.65 3.20
C ALA A 155 -10.58 -6.31 1.76
N VAL A 156 -11.38 -6.73 0.77
CA VAL A 156 -11.15 -6.40 -0.64
C VAL A 156 -11.47 -4.93 -0.93
N ALA A 157 -12.62 -4.43 -0.44
CA ALA A 157 -13.05 -3.06 -0.67
C ALA A 157 -12.07 -2.01 -0.09
N GLY A 158 -11.43 -2.31 1.04
CA GLY A 158 -10.39 -1.44 1.59
C GLY A 158 -9.18 -1.29 0.67
N GLY A 159 -8.86 -2.31 -0.14
CA GLY A 159 -7.83 -2.25 -1.16
C GLY A 159 -8.18 -1.35 -2.34
N LEU A 160 -9.46 -1.21 -2.69
CA LEU A 160 -9.89 -0.34 -3.80
C LEU A 160 -9.56 1.14 -3.56
N GLY A 161 -9.70 1.60 -2.30
CA GLY A 161 -9.39 2.99 -1.94
C GLY A 161 -7.92 3.37 -2.13
N VAL A 162 -7.02 2.38 -2.23
CA VAL A 162 -5.59 2.63 -2.47
C VAL A 162 -5.29 2.85 -3.96
N ILE A 163 -6.16 2.36 -4.85
CA ILE A 163 -5.99 2.50 -6.29
C ILE A 163 -6.42 3.89 -6.75
N ILE A 164 -7.46 4.46 -6.11
CA ILE A 164 -7.92 5.82 -6.42
C ILE A 164 -7.02 6.85 -5.73
N PRO A 165 -6.53 7.86 -6.47
CA PRO A 165 -5.66 8.89 -5.90
C PRO A 165 -6.38 9.74 -4.82
N PRO A 166 -5.60 10.21 -3.82
CA PRO A 166 -4.17 10.00 -3.60
C PRO A 166 -3.85 8.63 -3.00
N SER A 167 -2.72 8.05 -3.38
CA SER A 167 -2.31 6.69 -3.01
C SER A 167 -0.87 6.68 -2.50
N ILE A 168 -0.67 6.21 -1.28
CA ILE A 168 0.67 6.05 -0.68
C ILE A 168 1.53 5.07 -1.50
N PRO A 169 1.05 3.89 -1.93
CA PRO A 169 1.82 3.00 -2.80
C PRO A 169 2.26 3.63 -4.12
N PHE A 170 1.46 4.49 -4.74
CA PHE A 170 1.88 5.17 -5.98
C PHE A 170 2.98 6.19 -5.72
N ILE A 171 3.01 6.82 -4.54
CA ILE A 171 4.13 7.69 -4.15
C ILE A 171 5.42 6.88 -4.06
N PHE A 172 5.40 5.75 -3.34
CA PHE A 172 6.58 4.88 -3.24
C PHE A 172 7.01 4.32 -4.60
N TYR A 173 6.06 3.90 -5.43
CA TYR A 173 6.37 3.41 -6.77
C TYR A 173 6.99 4.50 -7.64
N GLY A 174 6.43 5.71 -7.63
CA GLY A 174 6.98 6.85 -8.37
C GLY A 174 8.40 7.19 -7.93
N MET A 175 8.68 7.17 -6.63
CA MET A 175 10.02 7.37 -6.10
C MET A 175 11.01 6.29 -6.53
N ALA A 176 10.59 5.03 -6.52
CA ALA A 176 11.45 3.89 -6.87
C ALA A 176 11.69 3.80 -8.38
N SER A 177 10.70 4.13 -9.22
CA SER A 177 10.77 4.06 -10.68
C SER A 177 11.29 5.32 -11.34
N GLY A 178 11.30 6.46 -10.63
CA GLY A 178 11.59 7.78 -11.21
C GLY A 178 10.44 8.36 -12.03
N GLU A 179 9.25 7.72 -12.00
CA GLU A 179 8.06 8.18 -12.71
C GLU A 179 7.33 9.28 -11.94
N SER A 180 6.63 10.14 -12.68
CA SER A 180 5.84 11.21 -12.08
C SER A 180 4.67 10.65 -11.27
N VAL A 181 4.63 10.94 -9.96
CA VAL A 181 3.53 10.57 -9.05
C VAL A 181 2.18 11.08 -9.57
N GLY A 182 2.15 12.29 -10.17
CA GLY A 182 0.93 12.83 -10.76
C GLY A 182 0.41 11.99 -11.93
N ARG A 183 1.28 11.47 -12.80
CA ARG A 183 0.87 10.56 -13.90
C ARG A 183 0.36 9.23 -13.36
N LEU A 184 0.98 8.69 -12.31
CA LEU A 184 0.52 7.47 -11.66
C LEU A 184 -0.87 7.67 -11.04
N PHE A 185 -1.12 8.81 -10.44
CA PHE A 185 -2.43 9.14 -9.89
C PHE A 185 -3.50 9.18 -10.99
N ILE A 186 -3.23 9.82 -12.11
CA ILE A 186 -4.18 9.84 -13.26
C ILE A 186 -4.42 8.43 -13.79
N ALA A 187 -3.37 7.61 -13.90
CA ALA A 187 -3.48 6.23 -14.36
C ALA A 187 -4.31 5.34 -13.42
N GLY A 188 -4.33 5.64 -12.12
CA GLY A 188 -5.10 4.90 -11.11
C GLY A 188 -6.60 5.17 -11.13
N ILE A 189 -7.05 6.28 -11.70
CA ILE A 189 -8.48 6.65 -11.71
C ILE A 189 -9.31 5.63 -12.48
N LEU A 190 -8.87 5.26 -13.69
CA LEU A 190 -9.64 4.35 -14.54
C LEU A 190 -9.82 2.95 -13.92
N PRO A 191 -8.77 2.25 -13.48
CA PRO A 191 -8.93 0.95 -12.82
C PRO A 191 -9.63 1.03 -11.46
N GLY A 192 -9.62 2.19 -10.80
CA GLY A 192 -10.35 2.39 -9.55
C GLY A 192 -11.86 2.55 -9.73
N ILE A 193 -12.33 2.93 -10.91
CA ILE A 193 -13.76 3.08 -11.25
C ILE A 193 -14.33 1.79 -11.85
N LEU A 194 -13.51 0.99 -12.54
CA LEU A 194 -13.88 -0.30 -13.13
C LEU A 194 -14.05 -1.38 -12.07
#